data_3ab9ae4e2623fdba0fea23d79f3649b1
#
_entry.id   3ab9ae4e2623fdba0fea23d79f3649b1
#
_cell.length_a   1.000
_cell.length_b   1.000
_cell.length_c   1.000
_cell.angle_alpha   90.00
_cell.angle_beta   90.00
_cell.angle_gamma   90.00
#
_symmetry.space_group_name_H-M   'P 1'
#
loop_
_entity.id
_entity.type
_entity.pdbx_description
1 polymer ?
#
loop_
_entity_poly.entity_id
_entity_poly.type
_entity_poly.pdbx_seq_one_letter_code
_entity_poly.pdbx_strand_id
1 'polypeptide(L)'
;QAKYFLNAGYQITAMSGKFHTAWGEFGGFKHPDALKYEAASMIASGANCNFGDQLHPNGKIDTSTYSNIGSAYDYIQKIEEFGIGGIPISRLGLWRSFDQECDEGLSKMLLEQHVDFDIANFSEDFSEYSVVIFPSKTVLSEDQVYKVDKYIENGGAVISLAKSLVNFTRDSKTK
;
A
#
# COMPACT_ATOMS: atom_id res chain seq x y z
N GLN A 1 0.74 0.81 2.68
CA GLN A 1 2.01 0.37 3.33
C GLN A 1 2.57 -0.88 2.65
N ALA A 2 1.78 -1.96 2.46
CA ALA A 2 2.26 -3.21 1.87
C ALA A 2 2.96 -3.00 0.52
N LYS A 3 2.32 -2.32 -0.43
CA LYS A 3 2.91 -2.02 -1.74
C LYS A 3 4.26 -1.29 -1.66
N TYR A 4 4.43 -0.36 -0.71
CA TYR A 4 5.70 0.35 -0.52
C TYR A 4 6.84 -0.61 -0.18
N PHE A 5 6.63 -1.47 0.81
CA PHE A 5 7.67 -2.43 1.22
C PHE A 5 7.89 -3.54 0.20
N LEU A 6 6.83 -3.96 -0.51
CA LEU A 6 6.95 -4.92 -1.60
C LEU A 6 7.83 -4.36 -2.72
N ASN A 7 7.57 -3.14 -3.18
CA ASN A 7 8.38 -2.49 -4.22
C ASN A 7 9.82 -2.18 -3.75
N ALA A 8 10.04 -2.06 -2.43
CA ALA A 8 11.39 -1.97 -1.86
C ALA A 8 12.12 -3.34 -1.76
N GLY A 9 11.51 -4.42 -2.24
CA GLY A 9 12.10 -5.76 -2.27
C GLY A 9 12.01 -6.54 -0.96
N TYR A 10 11.15 -6.13 -0.01
CA TYR A 10 10.98 -6.84 1.26
C TYR A 10 9.87 -7.88 1.18
N GLN A 11 10.08 -8.98 1.90
CA GLN A 11 8.97 -9.87 2.26
C GLN A 11 8.14 -9.21 3.36
N ILE A 12 6.82 -9.25 3.22
CA ILE A 12 5.91 -8.52 4.09
C ILE A 12 4.96 -9.48 4.79
N THR A 13 4.75 -9.25 6.07
CA THR A 13 3.61 -9.79 6.81
C THR A 13 2.75 -8.62 7.24
N ALA A 14 1.55 -8.54 6.67
CA ALA A 14 0.56 -7.56 7.09
C ALA A 14 -0.28 -8.13 8.22
N MET A 15 -0.74 -7.28 9.11
CA MET A 15 -1.51 -7.69 10.29
C MET A 15 -2.82 -6.92 10.38
N SER A 16 -3.89 -7.65 10.67
CA SER A 16 -5.13 -7.10 11.20
C SER A 16 -5.43 -7.73 12.57
N GLY A 17 -6.48 -7.30 13.23
CA GLY A 17 -6.92 -7.85 14.51
C GLY A 17 -8.36 -8.33 14.46
N LYS A 18 -8.70 -9.20 15.39
CA LYS A 18 -10.09 -9.63 15.61
C LYS A 18 -11.00 -8.48 16.07
N PHE A 19 -10.40 -7.41 16.55
CA PHE A 19 -11.05 -6.30 17.25
C PHE A 19 -12.00 -5.51 16.36
N HIS A 20 -13.15 -5.11 16.90
CA HIS A 20 -14.17 -4.42 16.13
C HIS A 20 -13.81 -2.95 15.86
N THR A 21 -13.47 -2.19 16.91
CA THR A 21 -13.23 -0.74 16.79
C THR A 21 -11.82 -0.30 17.13
N ALA A 22 -11.22 -0.88 18.17
CA ALA A 22 -9.90 -0.47 18.63
C ALA A 22 -9.01 -1.68 18.94
N TRP A 23 -7.73 -1.53 18.70
CA TRP A 23 -6.76 -2.57 19.02
C TRP A 23 -6.76 -2.86 20.53
N GLY A 24 -6.88 -4.15 20.88
CA GLY A 24 -6.92 -4.60 22.27
C GLY A 24 -8.29 -4.50 22.94
N GLU A 25 -9.34 -4.21 22.20
CA GLU A 25 -10.70 -4.19 22.71
C GLU A 25 -11.14 -5.58 23.16
N PHE A 26 -11.60 -5.69 24.43
CA PHE A 26 -12.19 -6.93 24.94
C PHE A 26 -13.65 -7.06 24.52
N GLY A 27 -14.05 -8.31 24.21
CA GLY A 27 -15.45 -8.67 23.97
C GLY A 27 -15.98 -8.35 22.57
N GLY A 28 -15.33 -7.47 21.82
CA GLY A 28 -15.67 -7.21 20.42
C GLY A 28 -14.88 -8.10 19.47
N PHE A 29 -15.51 -8.50 18.37
CA PHE A 29 -14.82 -9.12 17.23
C PHE A 29 -15.48 -8.71 15.91
N LYS A 30 -14.68 -8.69 14.86
CA LYS A 30 -15.13 -8.37 13.50
C LYS A 30 -16.02 -9.49 12.96
N HIS A 31 -16.92 -9.11 12.07
CA HIS A 31 -17.66 -10.08 11.28
C HIS A 31 -16.69 -10.95 10.46
N PRO A 32 -16.95 -12.27 10.27
CA PRO A 32 -16.07 -13.14 9.49
C PRO A 32 -15.75 -12.62 8.09
N ASP A 33 -16.71 -11.99 7.41
CA ASP A 33 -16.48 -11.44 6.08
C ASP A 33 -15.57 -10.22 6.07
N ALA A 34 -15.55 -9.42 7.15
CA ALA A 34 -14.58 -8.34 7.30
C ALA A 34 -13.16 -8.89 7.43
N LEU A 35 -12.97 -9.97 8.22
CA LEU A 35 -11.68 -10.65 8.32
C LEU A 35 -11.24 -11.25 6.98
N LYS A 36 -12.16 -11.86 6.23
CA LYS A 36 -11.88 -12.38 4.87
C LYS A 36 -11.46 -11.26 3.91
N TYR A 37 -12.17 -10.14 3.93
CA TYR A 37 -11.84 -8.99 3.08
C TYR A 37 -10.45 -8.43 3.39
N GLU A 38 -10.15 -8.22 4.67
CA GLU A 38 -8.84 -7.72 5.10
C GLU A 38 -7.72 -8.69 4.73
N ALA A 39 -7.91 -9.99 4.97
CA ALA A 39 -6.96 -11.03 4.61
C ALA A 39 -6.74 -11.11 3.09
N ALA A 40 -7.81 -11.09 2.31
CA ALA A 40 -7.72 -11.07 0.85
C ALA A 40 -6.96 -9.83 0.33
N SER A 41 -7.19 -8.67 0.95
CA SER A 41 -6.46 -7.44 0.62
C SER A 41 -4.96 -7.52 0.91
N MET A 42 -4.58 -8.25 1.98
CA MET A 42 -3.16 -8.52 2.28
C MET A 42 -2.54 -9.38 1.19
N ILE A 43 -3.17 -10.49 0.82
CA ILE A 43 -2.70 -11.41 -0.22
C ILE A 43 -2.63 -10.71 -1.59
N ALA A 44 -3.67 -9.96 -1.95
CA ALA A 44 -3.68 -9.19 -3.20
C ALA A 44 -2.58 -8.13 -3.27
N SER A 45 -2.07 -7.69 -2.12
CA SER A 45 -0.92 -6.77 -2.04
C SER A 45 0.42 -7.50 -1.91
N GLY A 46 0.48 -8.82 -2.11
CA GLY A 46 1.69 -9.63 -2.02
C GLY A 46 2.21 -9.85 -0.60
N ALA A 47 1.40 -9.58 0.42
CA ALA A 47 1.77 -9.73 1.82
C ALA A 47 1.26 -11.06 2.41
N ASN A 48 2.04 -11.67 3.30
CA ASN A 48 1.53 -12.72 4.17
C ASN A 48 0.48 -12.15 5.12
N CYS A 49 -0.49 -12.98 5.50
CA CYS A 49 -1.59 -12.59 6.37
C CYS A 49 -1.33 -13.00 7.82
N ASN A 50 -1.58 -12.08 8.75
CA ASN A 50 -1.56 -12.35 10.18
C ASN A 50 -2.77 -11.69 10.88
N PHE A 51 -3.35 -12.38 11.87
CA PHE A 51 -4.40 -11.84 12.72
C PHE A 51 -3.95 -11.78 14.17
N GLY A 52 -4.07 -10.57 14.76
CA GLY A 52 -3.83 -10.37 16.18
C GLY A 52 -5.07 -10.65 17.02
N ASP A 53 -4.84 -11.25 18.17
CA ASP A 53 -5.84 -11.46 19.21
C ASP A 53 -5.28 -11.05 20.58
N GLN A 54 -6.13 -10.92 21.54
CA GLN A 54 -5.80 -10.68 22.93
C GLN A 54 -6.29 -11.81 23.79
N LEU A 55 -5.37 -12.48 24.49
CA LEU A 55 -5.73 -13.54 25.44
C LEU A 55 -6.45 -12.95 26.65
N HIS A 56 -7.49 -13.64 27.10
CA HIS A 56 -8.12 -13.36 28.39
C HIS A 56 -7.11 -13.54 29.55
N PRO A 57 -7.30 -12.84 30.67
CA PRO A 57 -6.42 -12.95 31.83
C PRO A 57 -6.25 -14.39 32.38
N ASN A 58 -7.22 -15.27 32.12
CA ASN A 58 -7.17 -16.69 32.49
C ASN A 58 -6.34 -17.54 31.50
N GLY A 59 -5.73 -16.94 30.47
CA GLY A 59 -4.93 -17.64 29.46
C GLY A 59 -5.71 -18.52 28.49
N LYS A 60 -7.03 -18.48 28.49
CA LYS A 60 -7.86 -19.30 27.58
C LYS A 60 -8.16 -18.54 26.28
N ILE A 61 -8.05 -19.27 25.19
CA ILE A 61 -8.44 -18.82 23.86
C ILE A 61 -9.98 -18.77 23.76
N ASP A 62 -10.51 -17.71 23.16
CA ASP A 62 -11.92 -17.64 22.80
C ASP A 62 -12.14 -18.41 21.49
N THR A 63 -12.83 -19.55 21.59
CA THR A 63 -13.08 -20.43 20.44
C THR A 63 -13.95 -19.78 19.36
N SER A 64 -14.84 -18.85 19.70
CA SER A 64 -15.67 -18.14 18.72
C SER A 64 -14.80 -17.18 17.86
N THR A 65 -13.87 -16.49 18.47
CA THR A 65 -12.87 -15.66 17.77
C THR A 65 -12.05 -16.51 16.79
N TYR A 66 -11.55 -17.65 17.25
CA TYR A 66 -10.73 -18.50 16.40
C TYR A 66 -11.52 -19.21 15.29
N SER A 67 -12.81 -19.48 15.51
CA SER A 67 -13.70 -19.95 14.44
C SER A 67 -13.84 -18.90 13.32
N ASN A 68 -13.99 -17.63 13.69
CA ASN A 68 -14.07 -16.53 12.71
C ASN A 68 -12.75 -16.33 11.94
N ILE A 69 -11.62 -16.35 12.64
CA ILE A 69 -10.28 -16.26 12.03
C ILE A 69 -10.03 -17.48 11.14
N GLY A 70 -10.39 -18.68 11.58
CA GLY A 70 -10.29 -19.91 10.79
C GLY A 70 -11.04 -19.80 9.45
N SER A 71 -12.27 -19.26 9.48
CA SER A 71 -13.04 -19.00 8.25
C SER A 71 -12.34 -18.05 7.27
N ALA A 72 -11.55 -17.09 7.75
CA ALA A 72 -10.74 -16.24 6.89
C ALA A 72 -9.55 -17.01 6.32
N TYR A 73 -8.84 -17.79 7.12
CA TYR A 73 -7.73 -18.63 6.64
C TYR A 73 -8.16 -19.72 5.67
N ASP A 74 -9.33 -20.35 5.87
CA ASP A 74 -9.91 -21.29 4.90
C ASP A 74 -10.13 -20.66 3.51
N TYR A 75 -10.45 -19.36 3.48
CA TYR A 75 -10.55 -18.63 2.24
C TYR A 75 -9.17 -18.31 1.67
N ILE A 76 -8.23 -17.85 2.51
CA ILE A 76 -6.87 -17.50 2.09
C ILE A 76 -6.15 -18.69 1.46
N GLN A 77 -6.25 -19.88 2.01
CA GLN A 77 -5.66 -21.11 1.45
C GLN A 77 -6.06 -21.38 -0.01
N LYS A 78 -7.20 -20.82 -0.45
CA LYS A 78 -7.68 -20.98 -1.83
C LYS A 78 -7.14 -19.93 -2.79
N ILE A 79 -6.62 -18.81 -2.28
CA ILE A 79 -6.21 -17.67 -3.10
C ILE A 79 -4.73 -17.28 -2.92
N GLU A 80 -4.04 -17.80 -1.91
CA GLU A 80 -2.67 -17.39 -1.58
C GLU A 80 -1.68 -17.66 -2.72
N GLU A 81 -1.87 -18.74 -3.48
CA GLU A 81 -1.02 -19.07 -4.62
C GLU A 81 -1.07 -18.02 -5.76
N PHE A 82 -2.14 -17.21 -5.81
CA PHE A 82 -2.29 -16.17 -6.83
C PHE A 82 -1.71 -14.82 -6.41
N GLY A 83 -1.37 -14.62 -5.15
CA GLY A 83 -0.91 -13.35 -4.62
C GLY A 83 0.52 -13.40 -4.06
N ILE A 84 0.82 -14.40 -3.23
CA ILE A 84 2.13 -14.52 -2.58
C ILE A 84 3.20 -14.92 -3.59
N GLY A 85 4.27 -14.10 -3.67
CA GLY A 85 5.35 -14.31 -4.65
C GLY A 85 4.98 -13.88 -6.07
N GLY A 86 3.80 -13.31 -6.28
CA GLY A 86 3.41 -12.71 -7.55
C GLY A 86 4.24 -11.46 -7.88
N ILE A 87 4.40 -11.19 -9.16
CA ILE A 87 5.07 -9.96 -9.65
C ILE A 87 3.98 -8.94 -9.97
N PRO A 88 4.03 -7.74 -9.36
CA PRO A 88 3.10 -6.67 -9.73
C PRO A 88 3.19 -6.33 -11.22
N ILE A 89 2.05 -6.11 -11.86
CA ILE A 89 1.95 -5.76 -13.28
C ILE A 89 1.29 -4.40 -13.50
N SER A 90 1.21 -3.58 -12.46
CA SER A 90 0.60 -2.26 -12.56
C SER A 90 1.39 -1.39 -13.53
N ARG A 91 0.67 -0.67 -14.38
CA ARG A 91 1.23 0.32 -15.31
C ARG A 91 1.12 1.75 -14.80
N LEU A 92 0.66 1.92 -13.58
CA LEU A 92 0.57 3.20 -12.88
C LEU A 92 1.56 3.21 -11.73
N GLY A 93 2.52 4.12 -11.78
CA GLY A 93 3.44 4.41 -10.68
C GLY A 93 2.88 5.53 -9.80
N LEU A 94 2.74 5.26 -8.50
CA LEU A 94 2.40 6.29 -7.52
C LEU A 94 3.67 6.65 -6.75
N TRP A 95 4.08 7.92 -6.84
CA TRP A 95 5.16 8.44 -6.02
C TRP A 95 4.69 8.63 -4.59
N ARG A 96 5.47 8.20 -3.61
CA ARG A 96 5.22 8.49 -2.22
C ARG A 96 5.95 9.77 -1.82
N SER A 97 5.19 10.78 -1.41
CA SER A 97 5.71 12.10 -1.02
C SER A 97 6.23 12.15 0.43
N PHE A 98 5.87 11.15 1.25
CA PHE A 98 6.06 11.10 2.71
C PHE A 98 5.22 12.12 3.49
N ASP A 99 4.31 12.82 2.85
CA ASP A 99 3.21 13.51 3.52
C ASP A 99 2.04 12.52 3.67
N GLN A 100 1.73 12.17 4.91
CA GLN A 100 0.78 11.08 5.19
C GLN A 100 -0.61 11.35 4.61
N GLU A 101 -1.13 12.56 4.77
CA GLU A 101 -2.48 12.90 4.30
C GLU A 101 -2.59 12.84 2.77
N CYS A 102 -1.56 13.35 2.07
CA CYS A 102 -1.53 13.33 0.61
C CYS A 102 -1.39 11.91 0.07
N ASP A 103 -0.49 11.11 0.65
CA ASP A 103 -0.21 9.75 0.22
C ASP A 103 -1.40 8.81 0.50
N GLU A 104 -2.00 8.89 1.70
CA GLU A 104 -3.17 8.07 2.07
C GLU A 104 -4.40 8.46 1.26
N GLY A 105 -4.67 9.75 1.10
CA GLY A 105 -5.82 10.24 0.33
C GLY A 105 -5.79 9.76 -1.11
N LEU A 106 -4.66 9.89 -1.78
CA LEU A 106 -4.51 9.45 -3.16
C LEU A 106 -4.55 7.92 -3.30
N SER A 107 -3.85 7.21 -2.42
CA SER A 107 -3.86 5.74 -2.41
C SER A 107 -5.28 5.20 -2.19
N LYS A 108 -6.03 5.79 -1.26
CA LYS A 108 -7.41 5.41 -0.98
C LYS A 108 -8.32 5.68 -2.18
N MET A 109 -8.18 6.84 -2.81
CA MET A 109 -8.95 7.19 -4.00
C MET A 109 -8.73 6.17 -5.13
N LEU A 110 -7.49 5.78 -5.40
CA LEU A 110 -7.17 4.79 -6.43
C LEU A 110 -7.77 3.41 -6.09
N LEU A 111 -7.62 2.96 -4.84
CA LEU A 111 -8.16 1.68 -4.38
C LEU A 111 -9.70 1.64 -4.44
N GLU A 112 -10.38 2.72 -4.06
CA GLU A 112 -11.85 2.82 -4.14
C GLU A 112 -12.36 2.80 -5.59
N GLN A 113 -11.55 3.25 -6.54
CA GLN A 113 -11.84 3.19 -7.97
C GLN A 113 -11.35 1.90 -8.65
N HIS A 114 -10.85 0.94 -7.88
CA HIS A 114 -10.25 -0.31 -8.39
C HIS A 114 -9.11 -0.09 -9.39
N VAL A 115 -8.37 1.01 -9.23
CA VAL A 115 -7.19 1.31 -10.04
C VAL A 115 -5.97 0.79 -9.30
N ASP A 116 -5.32 -0.22 -9.88
CA ASP A 116 -4.09 -0.75 -9.31
C ASP A 116 -2.90 0.18 -9.58
N PHE A 117 -1.93 0.17 -8.66
CA PHE A 117 -0.73 1.01 -8.75
C PHE A 117 0.44 0.35 -8.01
N ASP A 118 1.65 0.70 -8.43
CA ASP A 118 2.88 0.39 -7.70
C ASP A 118 3.50 1.66 -7.13
N ILE A 119 4.45 1.49 -6.18
CA ILE A 119 5.16 2.63 -5.59
C ILE A 119 6.42 2.91 -6.40
N ALA A 120 6.41 4.00 -7.12
CA ALA A 120 7.44 4.36 -8.09
C ALA A 120 8.77 4.86 -7.50
N ASN A 121 8.85 5.06 -6.19
CA ASN A 121 10.07 5.58 -5.53
C ASN A 121 11.31 4.70 -5.73
N PHE A 122 11.13 3.41 -5.99
CA PHE A 122 12.18 2.42 -6.15
C PHE A 122 12.49 2.09 -7.61
N SER A 123 11.71 2.58 -8.57
CA SER A 123 11.95 2.41 -9.99
C SER A 123 13.23 3.15 -10.42
N GLU A 124 14.01 2.55 -11.30
CA GLU A 124 15.23 3.17 -11.80
C GLU A 124 14.96 4.32 -12.78
N ASP A 125 14.02 4.13 -13.70
CA ASP A 125 13.78 5.07 -14.80
C ASP A 125 12.29 5.27 -15.15
N PHE A 126 11.38 4.68 -14.38
CA PHE A 126 9.92 4.68 -14.59
C PHE A 126 9.43 4.00 -15.88
N SER A 127 10.30 3.34 -16.64
CA SER A 127 9.96 2.76 -17.96
C SER A 127 8.86 1.69 -17.90
N GLU A 128 8.69 1.02 -16.74
CA GLU A 128 7.62 0.06 -16.50
C GLU A 128 6.23 0.69 -16.42
N TYR A 129 6.13 1.98 -16.13
CA TYR A 129 4.85 2.67 -15.96
C TYR A 129 4.42 3.41 -17.23
N SER A 130 3.12 3.38 -17.52
CA SER A 130 2.52 4.23 -18.55
C SER A 130 2.25 5.64 -18.04
N VAL A 131 2.05 5.78 -16.72
CA VAL A 131 1.85 7.06 -16.05
C VAL A 131 2.43 7.03 -14.64
N VAL A 132 3.05 8.13 -14.22
CA VAL A 132 3.51 8.33 -12.84
C VAL A 132 2.75 9.50 -12.22
N ILE A 133 2.18 9.27 -11.04
CA ILE A 133 1.43 10.30 -10.30
C ILE A 133 2.27 10.79 -9.12
N PHE A 134 2.45 12.10 -9.05
CA PHE A 134 3.10 12.79 -7.94
C PHE A 134 2.04 13.47 -7.06
N PRO A 135 1.85 13.00 -5.81
CA PRO A 135 0.94 13.63 -4.86
C PRO A 135 1.34 15.08 -4.56
N SER A 136 0.42 15.86 -4.01
CA SER A 136 0.72 17.19 -3.48
C SER A 136 1.89 17.14 -2.49
N LYS A 137 2.65 18.22 -2.39
CA LYS A 137 3.84 18.36 -1.53
C LYS A 137 5.03 17.46 -1.90
N THR A 138 5.01 16.78 -3.04
CA THR A 138 6.18 16.05 -3.51
C THR A 138 7.33 17.01 -3.79
N VAL A 139 8.49 16.74 -3.19
CA VAL A 139 9.76 17.41 -3.44
C VAL A 139 10.72 16.38 -4.03
N LEU A 140 11.38 16.74 -5.12
CA LEU A 140 12.33 15.87 -5.80
C LEU A 140 13.75 16.42 -5.69
N SER A 141 14.73 15.51 -5.57
CA SER A 141 16.15 15.84 -5.73
C SER A 141 16.47 16.16 -7.22
N GLU A 142 17.64 16.74 -7.47
CA GLU A 142 18.10 17.00 -8.85
C GLU A 142 18.16 15.72 -9.68
N ASP A 143 18.63 14.63 -9.12
CA ASP A 143 18.68 13.31 -9.81
C ASP A 143 17.28 12.78 -10.12
N GLN A 144 16.32 12.98 -9.19
CA GLN A 144 14.94 12.58 -9.41
C GLN A 144 14.25 13.44 -10.47
N VAL A 145 14.53 14.74 -10.50
CA VAL A 145 14.04 15.63 -11.56
C VAL A 145 14.59 15.17 -12.92
N TYR A 146 15.89 14.90 -13.00
CA TYR A 146 16.48 14.39 -14.23
C TYR A 146 15.83 13.08 -14.70
N LYS A 147 15.54 12.16 -13.77
CA LYS A 147 14.82 10.92 -14.06
C LYS A 147 13.42 11.18 -14.63
N VAL A 148 12.67 12.11 -14.06
CA VAL A 148 11.33 12.50 -14.54
C VAL A 148 11.42 13.12 -15.93
N ASP A 149 12.38 14.01 -16.15
CA ASP A 149 12.58 14.65 -17.46
C ASP A 149 12.87 13.60 -18.54
N LYS A 150 13.77 12.65 -18.26
CA LYS A 150 14.07 11.54 -19.17
C LYS A 150 12.86 10.64 -19.45
N TYR A 151 12.08 10.36 -18.44
CA TYR A 151 10.84 9.59 -18.59
C TYR A 151 9.84 10.27 -19.52
N ILE A 152 9.67 11.60 -19.38
CA ILE A 152 8.79 12.40 -20.25
C ILE A 152 9.35 12.47 -21.68
N GLU A 153 10.66 12.69 -21.84
CA GLU A 153 11.31 12.70 -23.16
C GLU A 153 11.11 11.38 -23.91
N ASN A 154 11.05 10.25 -23.19
CA ASN A 154 10.81 8.93 -23.75
C ASN A 154 9.32 8.60 -23.94
N GLY A 155 8.42 9.57 -23.77
CA GLY A 155 6.98 9.43 -24.02
C GLY A 155 6.17 9.00 -22.81
N GLY A 156 6.75 8.98 -21.62
CA GLY A 156 6.04 8.71 -20.37
C GLY A 156 5.09 9.85 -19.99
N ALA A 157 4.01 9.53 -19.30
CA ALA A 157 3.03 10.50 -18.83
C ALA A 157 3.18 10.79 -17.34
N VAL A 158 3.05 12.05 -16.94
CA VAL A 158 3.14 12.49 -15.54
C VAL A 158 1.87 13.23 -15.15
N ILE A 159 1.32 12.88 -13.99
CA ILE A 159 0.25 13.64 -13.34
C ILE A 159 0.84 14.26 -12.06
N SER A 160 0.84 15.58 -12.01
CA SER A 160 1.32 16.35 -10.87
C SER A 160 0.13 17.00 -10.15
N LEU A 161 -0.06 16.68 -8.87
CA LEU A 161 -1.20 17.17 -8.09
C LEU A 161 -0.84 18.41 -7.28
N ALA A 162 -1.68 19.44 -7.39
CA ALA A 162 -1.60 20.68 -6.63
C ALA A 162 -0.17 21.30 -6.59
N LYS A 163 0.44 21.39 -5.41
CA LYS A 163 1.78 21.96 -5.22
C LYS A 163 2.88 20.90 -5.23
N SER A 164 2.76 19.86 -6.05
CA SER A 164 3.83 18.89 -6.23
C SER A 164 4.89 19.41 -7.21
N LEU A 165 6.08 18.83 -7.14
CA LEU A 165 7.24 19.10 -8.01
C LEU A 165 7.75 20.56 -7.96
N VAL A 166 7.33 21.34 -6.97
CA VAL A 166 7.88 22.68 -6.74
C VAL A 166 9.25 22.52 -6.08
N ASN A 167 10.32 22.74 -6.85
CA ASN A 167 11.67 22.73 -6.33
C ASN A 167 12.02 24.10 -5.72
N PHE A 168 11.91 24.22 -4.42
CA PHE A 168 12.20 25.45 -3.68
C PHE A 168 13.66 25.92 -3.80
N THR A 169 14.57 25.05 -4.21
CA THR A 169 15.99 25.40 -4.40
C THR A 169 16.26 26.13 -5.71
N ARG A 170 15.39 26.05 -6.71
CA ARG A 170 15.56 26.72 -7.99
C ARG A 170 15.22 28.22 -7.91
N ASP A 171 14.29 28.64 -7.06
CA ASP A 171 13.87 30.04 -6.92
C ASP A 171 14.87 30.94 -6.18
N SER A 172 15.84 30.35 -5.47
CA SER A 172 16.88 31.13 -4.78
C SER A 172 18.07 31.50 -5.68
N LYS A 173 18.17 30.95 -6.89
CA LYS A 173 19.28 31.19 -7.82
C LYS A 173 18.89 32.05 -9.04
N THR A 174 17.62 32.39 -9.18
CA THR A 174 17.15 33.34 -10.22
C THR A 174 16.82 34.68 -9.57
N LYS A 175 17.84 35.38 -9.14
CA LYS A 175 17.84 36.86 -8.97
C LYS A 175 18.94 37.43 -9.81
#